data_30b948e0e34bacbb3af71abcd315dc53
#
_entry.id   30b948e0e34bacbb3af71abcd315dc53
#
_cell.length_a   1.000
_cell.length_b   1.000
_cell.length_c   1.000
_cell.angle_alpha   90.00
_cell.angle_beta   90.00
_cell.angle_gamma   90.00
#
_symmetry.space_group_name_H-M   'P 1'
#
loop_
_entity.id
_entity.type
_entity.pdbx_description
1 polymer ?
#
loop_
_entity_poly.entity_id
_entity_poly.type
_entity_poly.pdbx_seq_one_letter_code
_entity_poly.pdbx_strand_id
1 'polypeptide(L)'
;KRVKLALLIDEVDVLNEYSESVNQRLRAIFMKSFSENLVAVMSGVGIKRRWKSEVSPWYNFFDEIELLPFSREEAEALVREPVAGVFRWKPEAVERVLELSQLRPYLVQKLCVHAVNHMLEAGRSTIRPEDVDAARTAALSEDPPGASLASEAAARPSVAD
;
A
#
# COMPACT_ATOMS: atom_id res chain seq x y z
N LYS A 1 14.78 -21.81 -27.82
CA LYS A 1 14.26 -20.59 -27.24
C LYS A 1 14.51 -20.66 -25.72
N ARG A 2 15.24 -19.70 -25.16
CA ARG A 2 15.35 -19.56 -23.69
C ARG A 2 14.06 -18.89 -23.20
N VAL A 3 13.33 -19.55 -22.32
CA VAL A 3 12.16 -18.98 -21.64
C VAL A 3 12.67 -18.28 -20.38
N LYS A 4 12.29 -17.01 -20.18
CA LYS A 4 12.49 -16.28 -18.94
C LYS A 4 11.20 -16.35 -18.13
N LEU A 5 11.30 -16.66 -16.86
CA LEU A 5 10.18 -16.70 -15.93
C LEU A 5 10.22 -15.43 -15.06
N ALA A 6 9.10 -14.70 -15.00
CA ALA A 6 8.90 -13.63 -14.05
C ALA A 6 7.94 -14.10 -12.95
N LEU A 7 8.39 -14.04 -11.71
CA LEU A 7 7.61 -14.39 -10.53
C LEU A 7 7.20 -13.09 -9.82
N LEU A 8 5.89 -12.88 -9.67
CA LEU A 8 5.33 -11.75 -8.95
C LEU A 8 4.72 -12.27 -7.65
N ILE A 9 5.21 -11.79 -6.52
CA ILE A 9 4.77 -12.23 -5.19
C ILE A 9 4.36 -10.99 -4.41
N ASP A 10 3.12 -10.96 -3.97
CA ASP A 10 2.59 -9.92 -3.09
C ASP A 10 2.55 -10.41 -1.63
N GLU A 11 2.46 -9.46 -0.69
CA GLU A 11 2.39 -9.73 0.75
C GLU A 11 3.54 -10.60 1.28
N VAL A 12 4.76 -10.36 0.77
CA VAL A 12 5.94 -11.14 1.20
C VAL A 12 6.35 -10.91 2.66
N ASP A 13 5.67 -10.00 3.36
CA ASP A 13 5.82 -9.80 4.81
C ASP A 13 5.62 -11.10 5.59
N VAL A 14 4.77 -11.99 5.08
CA VAL A 14 4.53 -13.31 5.67
C VAL A 14 5.81 -14.14 5.80
N LEU A 15 6.82 -13.89 4.97
CA LEU A 15 8.13 -14.55 5.08
C LEU A 15 8.84 -14.20 6.40
N ASN A 16 8.47 -13.09 7.04
CA ASN A 16 9.01 -12.72 8.34
C ASN A 16 8.48 -13.60 9.49
N GLU A 17 7.42 -14.36 9.25
CA GLU A 17 6.83 -15.29 10.21
C GLU A 17 7.47 -16.69 10.13
N TYR A 18 8.17 -16.97 9.03
CA TYR A 18 8.83 -18.25 8.85
C TYR A 18 10.15 -18.31 9.62
N SER A 19 10.53 -19.52 10.04
CA SER A 19 11.82 -19.75 10.68
C SER A 19 12.98 -19.34 9.77
N GLU A 20 14.10 -18.98 10.38
CA GLU A 20 15.31 -18.60 9.64
C GLU A 20 15.76 -19.71 8.67
N SER A 21 15.67 -20.97 9.08
CA SER A 21 16.04 -22.11 8.24
C SER A 21 15.18 -22.24 6.97
N VAL A 22 13.89 -21.90 7.05
CA VAL A 22 12.98 -21.86 5.88
C VAL A 22 13.39 -20.72 4.95
N ASN A 23 13.60 -19.54 5.50
CA ASN A 23 14.02 -18.37 4.71
C ASN A 23 15.38 -18.59 4.03
N GLN A 24 16.34 -19.22 4.70
CA GLN A 24 17.64 -19.58 4.13
C GLN A 24 17.48 -20.56 2.94
N ARG A 25 16.61 -21.56 3.07
CA ARG A 25 16.32 -22.50 1.98
C ARG A 25 15.66 -21.82 0.78
N LEU A 26 14.69 -20.92 1.04
CA LEU A 26 14.06 -20.14 -0.01
C LEU A 26 15.09 -19.26 -0.73
N ARG A 27 15.95 -18.55 0.03
CA ARG A 27 17.05 -17.78 -0.57
C ARG A 27 17.93 -18.64 -1.47
N ALA A 28 18.32 -19.83 -1.04
CA ALA A 28 19.15 -20.73 -1.85
C ALA A 28 18.46 -21.14 -3.16
N ILE A 29 17.16 -21.41 -3.13
CA ILE A 29 16.35 -21.71 -4.31
C ILE A 29 16.34 -20.51 -5.27
N PHE A 30 16.09 -19.30 -4.76
CA PHE A 30 16.08 -18.08 -5.57
C PHE A 30 17.46 -17.80 -6.18
N MET A 31 18.54 -17.91 -5.40
CA MET A 31 19.91 -17.70 -5.92
C MET A 31 20.20 -18.62 -7.12
N LYS A 32 19.85 -19.90 -7.01
CA LYS A 32 20.03 -20.84 -8.11
C LYS A 32 19.17 -20.47 -9.32
N SER A 33 17.89 -20.16 -9.10
CA SER A 33 16.92 -19.90 -10.17
C SER A 33 17.20 -18.57 -10.89
N PHE A 34 17.68 -17.53 -10.18
CA PHE A 34 18.04 -16.25 -10.78
C PHE A 34 19.24 -16.37 -11.71
N SER A 35 20.20 -17.25 -11.41
CA SER A 35 21.34 -17.48 -12.29
C SER A 35 20.92 -18.19 -13.60
N GLU A 36 19.79 -18.87 -13.61
CA GLU A 36 19.29 -19.60 -14.77
C GLU A 36 18.39 -18.75 -15.67
N ASN A 37 17.18 -18.42 -15.26
CA ASN A 37 16.23 -17.65 -16.08
C ASN A 37 15.06 -17.04 -15.28
N LEU A 38 15.17 -16.87 -13.98
CA LEU A 38 14.12 -16.33 -13.13
C LEU A 38 14.38 -14.86 -12.80
N VAL A 39 13.33 -14.06 -12.83
CA VAL A 39 13.26 -12.72 -12.20
C VAL A 39 12.11 -12.76 -11.21
N ALA A 40 12.31 -12.24 -10.00
CA ALA A 40 11.24 -12.10 -9.02
C ALA A 40 11.03 -10.62 -8.68
N VAL A 41 9.76 -10.21 -8.64
CA VAL A 41 9.32 -8.94 -8.08
C VAL A 41 8.46 -9.28 -6.86
N MET A 42 8.82 -8.70 -5.73
CA MET A 42 8.16 -8.94 -4.45
C MET A 42 7.64 -7.63 -3.89
N SER A 43 6.40 -7.61 -3.43
CA SER A 43 5.80 -6.46 -2.76
C SER A 43 5.37 -6.82 -1.34
N GLY A 44 5.38 -5.83 -0.45
CA GLY A 44 4.95 -5.99 0.93
C GLY A 44 5.16 -4.72 1.74
N VAL A 45 4.60 -4.68 2.94
CA VAL A 45 4.65 -3.53 3.85
C VAL A 45 5.74 -3.74 4.89
N GLY A 46 6.62 -2.74 5.08
CA GLY A 46 7.65 -2.77 6.12
C GLY A 46 8.79 -3.77 5.92
N ILE A 47 8.93 -4.31 4.70
CA ILE A 47 9.99 -5.27 4.32
C ILE A 47 11.37 -4.69 4.62
N LYS A 48 11.60 -3.43 4.24
CA LYS A 48 12.86 -2.71 4.37
C LYS A 48 13.46 -2.79 5.77
N ARG A 49 12.66 -2.59 6.81
CA ARG A 49 13.16 -2.56 8.19
C ARG A 49 13.70 -3.90 8.67
N ARG A 50 13.06 -5.01 8.25
CA ARG A 50 13.44 -6.36 8.68
C ARG A 50 14.54 -6.97 7.81
N TRP A 51 14.52 -6.71 6.51
CA TRP A 51 15.47 -7.30 5.57
C TRP A 51 16.80 -6.56 5.47
N LYS A 52 16.90 -5.34 6.01
CA LYS A 52 18.18 -4.60 6.13
C LYS A 52 19.05 -5.03 7.32
N SER A 53 18.55 -5.87 8.19
CA SER A 53 19.38 -6.44 9.26
C SER A 53 20.38 -7.43 8.65
N GLU A 54 21.66 -7.31 9.01
CA GLU A 54 22.73 -8.21 8.53
C GLU A 54 22.49 -9.68 8.88
N VAL A 55 21.68 -9.93 9.92
CA VAL A 55 21.26 -11.29 10.32
C VAL A 55 20.11 -11.82 9.48
N SER A 56 19.46 -10.98 8.68
CA SER A 56 18.36 -11.43 7.83
C SER A 56 18.85 -12.27 6.65
N PRO A 57 18.24 -13.43 6.37
CA PRO A 57 18.53 -14.18 5.14
C PRO A 57 18.33 -13.37 3.85
N TRP A 58 17.54 -12.32 3.91
CA TRP A 58 17.20 -11.47 2.75
C TRP A 58 18.10 -10.23 2.63
N TYR A 59 19.06 -10.04 3.54
CA TYR A 59 19.96 -8.90 3.51
C TYR A 59 20.72 -8.80 2.16
N ASN A 60 20.65 -7.63 1.54
CA ASN A 60 21.27 -7.36 0.24
C ASN A 60 20.94 -8.37 -0.87
N PHE A 61 19.76 -8.99 -0.82
CA PHE A 61 19.39 -10.01 -1.79
C PHE A 61 18.56 -9.46 -2.95
N PHE A 62 17.78 -8.42 -2.72
CA PHE A 62 16.94 -7.75 -3.72
C PHE A 62 17.31 -6.27 -3.84
N ASP A 63 17.14 -5.74 -5.04
CA ASP A 63 17.09 -4.29 -5.25
C ASP A 63 15.75 -3.76 -4.72
N GLU A 64 15.81 -2.64 -3.98
CA GLU A 64 14.63 -2.05 -3.36
C GLU A 64 14.04 -0.93 -4.22
N ILE A 65 12.73 -0.99 -4.42
CA ILE A 65 11.93 0.09 -4.97
C ILE A 65 10.97 0.55 -3.87
N GLU A 66 11.17 1.76 -3.37
CA GLU A 66 10.29 2.34 -2.36
C GLU A 66 9.11 3.06 -3.03
N LEU A 67 7.88 2.65 -2.71
CA LEU A 67 6.67 3.35 -3.14
C LEU A 67 6.41 4.50 -2.16
N LEU A 68 6.57 5.72 -2.66
CA LEU A 68 6.30 6.95 -1.92
C LEU A 68 4.82 7.34 -2.02
N PRO A 69 4.31 8.19 -1.11
CA PRO A 69 3.04 8.87 -1.33
C PRO A 69 3.04 9.56 -2.69
N PHE A 70 1.86 9.77 -3.25
CA PHE A 70 1.72 10.47 -4.53
C PHE A 70 2.26 11.90 -4.45
N SER A 71 2.66 12.43 -5.59
CA SER A 71 2.77 13.88 -5.75
C SER A 71 1.37 14.51 -5.63
N ARG A 72 1.33 15.82 -5.44
CA ARG A 72 0.07 16.55 -5.39
C ARG A 72 -0.73 16.38 -6.68
N GLU A 73 -0.06 16.46 -7.82
CA GLU A 73 -0.64 16.34 -9.15
C GLU A 73 -1.25 14.95 -9.37
N GLU A 74 -0.53 13.91 -8.99
CA GLU A 74 -1.00 12.52 -9.10
C GLU A 74 -2.22 12.27 -8.19
N ALA A 75 -2.20 12.79 -6.97
CA ALA A 75 -3.32 12.66 -6.05
C ALA A 75 -4.55 13.45 -6.52
N GLU A 76 -4.36 14.65 -7.09
CA GLU A 76 -5.44 15.43 -7.69
C GLU A 76 -6.05 14.74 -8.92
N ALA A 77 -5.23 14.16 -9.79
CA ALA A 77 -5.68 13.36 -10.91
C ALA A 77 -6.51 12.16 -10.43
N LEU A 78 -6.07 11.44 -9.40
CA LEU A 78 -6.82 10.32 -8.82
C LEU A 78 -8.18 10.73 -8.25
N VAL A 79 -8.33 11.98 -7.74
CA VAL A 79 -9.62 12.51 -7.27
C VAL A 79 -10.54 12.86 -8.45
N ARG A 80 -10.02 13.49 -9.49
CA ARG A 80 -10.82 14.12 -10.54
C ARG A 80 -11.15 13.19 -11.70
N GLU A 81 -10.16 12.42 -12.18
CA GLU A 81 -10.28 11.66 -13.43
C GLU A 81 -11.34 10.55 -13.38
N PRO A 82 -11.45 9.75 -12.30
CA PRO A 82 -12.41 8.64 -12.26
C PRO A 82 -13.88 9.08 -12.39
N VAL A 83 -14.19 10.30 -12.02
CA VAL A 83 -15.57 10.84 -12.03
C VAL A 83 -15.78 11.95 -13.07
N ALA A 84 -14.79 12.18 -13.92
CA ALA A 84 -14.84 13.22 -14.94
C ALA A 84 -16.05 13.03 -15.87
N GLY A 85 -16.81 14.10 -16.07
CA GLY A 85 -18.02 14.07 -16.88
C GLY A 85 -19.27 13.53 -16.18
N VAL A 86 -19.16 12.93 -15.00
CA VAL A 86 -20.29 12.42 -14.20
C VAL A 86 -20.56 13.33 -13.01
N PHE A 87 -19.54 13.61 -12.21
CA PHE A 87 -19.65 14.47 -11.03
C PHE A 87 -18.63 15.60 -11.07
N ARG A 88 -18.87 16.62 -10.27
CA ARG A 88 -17.98 17.78 -10.16
C ARG A 88 -17.45 17.89 -8.74
N TRP A 89 -16.14 18.05 -8.63
CA TRP A 89 -15.50 18.41 -7.36
C TRP A 89 -15.38 19.91 -7.25
N LYS A 90 -15.78 20.49 -6.10
CA LYS A 90 -15.35 21.84 -5.77
C LYS A 90 -13.84 21.86 -5.50
N PRO A 91 -13.12 22.92 -5.90
CA PRO A 91 -11.67 23.00 -5.63
C PRO A 91 -11.33 22.78 -4.16
N GLU A 92 -12.10 23.37 -3.25
CA GLU A 92 -11.90 23.24 -1.81
C GLU A 92 -12.12 21.80 -1.28
N ALA A 93 -13.00 21.05 -1.93
CA ALA A 93 -13.22 19.64 -1.60
C ALA A 93 -12.03 18.76 -2.03
N VAL A 94 -11.41 19.06 -3.17
CA VAL A 94 -10.18 18.38 -3.60
C VAL A 94 -9.07 18.67 -2.59
N GLU A 95 -8.82 19.94 -2.24
CA GLU A 95 -7.84 20.32 -1.24
C GLU A 95 -8.05 19.54 0.06
N ARG A 96 -9.30 19.43 0.49
CA ARG A 96 -9.64 18.72 1.72
C ARG A 96 -9.31 17.23 1.65
N VAL A 97 -9.52 16.58 0.50
CA VAL A 97 -9.09 15.19 0.28
C VAL A 97 -7.57 15.06 0.37
N LEU A 98 -6.83 15.95 -0.32
CA LEU A 98 -5.37 15.91 -0.32
C LEU A 98 -4.80 16.10 1.09
N GLU A 99 -5.34 17.04 1.85
CA GLU A 99 -4.95 17.29 3.23
C GLU A 99 -5.17 16.06 4.14
N LEU A 100 -6.39 15.52 4.13
CA LEU A 100 -6.77 14.41 5.01
C LEU A 100 -6.09 13.09 4.66
N SER A 101 -5.86 12.84 3.36
CA SER A 101 -5.20 11.62 2.88
C SER A 101 -3.69 11.63 3.04
N GLN A 102 -3.08 12.80 3.25
CA GLN A 102 -1.62 12.96 3.21
C GLN A 102 -1.02 12.38 1.91
N LEU A 103 -1.73 12.52 0.79
CA LEU A 103 -1.38 12.04 -0.55
C LEU A 103 -1.18 10.51 -0.64
N ARG A 104 -1.69 9.74 0.33
CA ARG A 104 -1.64 8.28 0.30
C ARG A 104 -2.74 7.75 -0.62
N PRO A 105 -2.41 7.01 -1.69
CA PRO A 105 -3.37 6.59 -2.71
C PRO A 105 -4.62 5.91 -2.14
N TYR A 106 -4.43 4.96 -1.23
CA TYR A 106 -5.52 4.25 -0.56
C TYR A 106 -6.48 5.19 0.16
N LEU A 107 -5.95 6.15 0.94
CA LEU A 107 -6.78 7.10 1.68
C LEU A 107 -7.47 8.09 0.74
N VAL A 108 -6.80 8.54 -0.35
CA VAL A 108 -7.43 9.36 -1.38
C VAL A 108 -8.66 8.65 -1.94
N GLN A 109 -8.51 7.42 -2.42
CA GLN A 109 -9.62 6.64 -2.99
C GLN A 109 -10.75 6.45 -1.98
N LYS A 110 -10.43 6.10 -0.75
CA LYS A 110 -11.41 5.85 0.30
C LYS A 110 -12.22 7.08 0.65
N LEU A 111 -11.55 8.22 0.86
CA LEU A 111 -12.22 9.50 1.08
C LEU A 111 -13.12 9.88 -0.10
N CYS A 112 -12.64 9.67 -1.33
CA CYS A 112 -13.43 9.96 -2.53
C CYS A 112 -14.70 9.11 -2.61
N VAL A 113 -14.62 7.80 -2.36
CA VAL A 113 -15.78 6.89 -2.40
C VAL A 113 -16.84 7.34 -1.38
N HIS A 114 -16.45 7.58 -0.13
CA HIS A 114 -17.39 8.00 0.90
C HIS A 114 -17.95 9.41 0.65
N ALA A 115 -17.14 10.35 0.15
CA ALA A 115 -17.61 11.70 -0.18
C ALA A 115 -18.61 11.69 -1.34
N VAL A 116 -18.38 10.86 -2.37
CA VAL A 116 -19.33 10.67 -3.48
C VAL A 116 -20.64 10.05 -2.96
N ASN A 117 -20.57 9.03 -2.11
CA ASN A 117 -21.78 8.43 -1.55
C ASN A 117 -22.60 9.45 -0.74
N HIS A 118 -21.95 10.23 0.14
CA HIS A 118 -22.62 11.27 0.92
C HIS A 118 -23.27 12.33 0.02
N MET A 119 -22.59 12.76 -1.04
CA MET A 119 -23.12 13.68 -2.03
C MET A 119 -24.33 13.11 -2.75
N LEU A 120 -24.32 11.81 -3.13
CA LEU A 120 -25.43 11.12 -3.78
C LEU A 120 -26.65 10.97 -2.86
N GLU A 121 -26.46 10.60 -1.60
CA GLU A 121 -27.50 10.54 -0.58
C GLU A 121 -28.20 11.90 -0.40
N ALA A 122 -27.45 12.98 -0.55
CA ALA A 122 -27.99 14.34 -0.53
C ALA A 122 -28.64 14.79 -1.86
N GLY A 123 -28.75 13.91 -2.86
CA GLY A 123 -29.39 14.17 -4.16
C GLY A 123 -28.66 15.20 -5.02
N ARG A 124 -27.34 15.32 -4.85
CA ARG A 124 -26.51 16.33 -5.54
C ARG A 124 -25.64 15.68 -6.62
N SER A 125 -25.00 16.51 -7.46
CA SER A 125 -24.01 16.10 -8.45
C SER A 125 -22.66 16.83 -8.30
N THR A 126 -22.52 17.60 -7.19
CA THR A 126 -21.32 18.37 -6.90
C THR A 126 -20.83 18.06 -5.49
N ILE A 127 -19.62 17.54 -5.40
CA ILE A 127 -18.95 17.20 -4.15
C ILE A 127 -18.39 18.46 -3.51
N ARG A 128 -18.65 18.62 -2.23
CA ARG A 128 -18.28 19.78 -1.41
C ARG A 128 -17.35 19.38 -0.27
N PRO A 129 -16.66 20.33 0.41
CA PRO A 129 -15.83 20.02 1.56
C PRO A 129 -16.58 19.26 2.66
N GLU A 130 -17.86 19.60 2.90
CA GLU A 130 -18.69 18.96 3.92
C GLU A 130 -18.89 17.46 3.66
N ASP A 131 -18.92 17.03 2.38
CA ASP A 131 -19.02 15.63 2.01
C ASP A 131 -17.73 14.87 2.36
N VAL A 132 -16.59 15.53 2.19
CA VAL A 132 -15.28 14.98 2.55
C VAL A 132 -15.11 14.89 4.06
N ASP A 133 -15.57 15.91 4.80
CA ASP A 133 -15.53 15.90 6.27
C ASP A 133 -16.45 14.81 6.84
N ALA A 134 -17.63 14.61 6.28
CA ALA A 134 -18.52 13.50 6.64
C ALA A 134 -17.88 12.13 6.34
N ALA A 135 -17.16 12.01 5.24
CA ALA A 135 -16.45 10.79 4.85
C ALA A 135 -15.28 10.44 5.79
N ARG A 136 -14.72 11.42 6.49
CA ARG A 136 -13.50 11.27 7.30
C ARG A 136 -13.58 10.14 8.31
N THR A 137 -14.66 10.09 9.08
CA THR A 137 -14.82 9.07 10.14
C THR A 137 -14.85 7.66 9.56
N ALA A 138 -15.64 7.46 8.49
CA ALA A 138 -15.73 6.17 7.81
C ALA A 138 -14.39 5.79 7.14
N ALA A 139 -13.75 6.75 6.49
CA ALA A 139 -12.49 6.51 5.79
C ALA A 139 -11.32 6.19 6.72
N LEU A 140 -11.28 6.76 7.93
CA LEU A 140 -10.17 6.58 8.88
C LEU A 140 -10.42 5.44 9.89
N SER A 141 -11.68 4.97 10.05
CA SER A 141 -12.02 3.91 10.99
C SER A 141 -11.76 2.50 10.45
N GLU A 142 -11.66 2.33 9.15
CA GLU A 142 -11.32 1.06 8.55
C GLU A 142 -9.80 1.01 8.35
N ASP A 143 -9.10 0.06 8.96
CA ASP A 143 -7.67 -0.13 8.79
C ASP A 143 -7.30 -0.33 7.33
N PRO A 144 -6.21 0.30 6.85
CA PRO A 144 -5.71 0.02 5.51
C PRO A 144 -5.32 -1.45 5.38
N PRO A 145 -5.48 -2.06 4.19
CA PRO A 145 -5.03 -3.41 3.95
C PRO A 145 -3.56 -3.57 4.38
N GLY A 146 -3.27 -4.54 5.24
CA GLY A 146 -1.94 -4.78 5.79
C GLY A 146 -1.60 -4.03 7.09
N ALA A 147 -2.41 -3.09 7.57
CA ALA A 147 -2.15 -2.40 8.85
C ALA A 147 -2.36 -3.33 10.06
N SER A 148 -3.25 -4.30 9.96
CA SER A 148 -3.52 -5.32 11.00
C SER A 148 -2.25 -6.11 11.35
N LEU A 149 -1.51 -6.58 10.36
CA LEU A 149 -0.28 -7.35 10.57
C LEU A 149 0.86 -6.50 11.17
N ALA A 150 0.94 -5.22 10.81
CA ALA A 150 1.96 -4.32 11.37
C ALA A 150 1.67 -3.95 12.84
N SER A 151 0.39 -3.86 13.23
CA SER A 151 -0.04 -3.56 14.61
C SER A 151 0.18 -4.75 15.54
N GLU A 152 -0.14 -5.98 15.11
CA GLU A 152 0.08 -7.19 15.90
C GLU A 152 1.58 -7.50 16.09
N ALA A 153 2.41 -7.22 15.08
CA ALA A 153 3.85 -7.40 15.19
C ALA A 153 4.52 -6.41 16.18
N ALA A 154 3.90 -5.23 16.40
CA ALA A 154 4.38 -4.24 17.36
C ALA A 154 3.90 -4.54 18.80
N ALA A 155 2.84 -5.33 18.98
CA ALA A 155 2.21 -5.61 20.27
C ALA A 155 2.68 -6.89 20.95
N ARG A 156 3.50 -7.73 20.31
CA ARG A 156 4.06 -8.93 20.96
C ARG A 156 5.24 -8.56 21.86
N PRO A 157 5.15 -8.77 23.18
CA PRO A 157 6.31 -8.61 24.04
C PRO A 157 7.39 -9.62 23.66
N SER A 158 8.64 -9.15 23.60
CA SER A 158 9.82 -9.99 23.47
C SER A 158 9.79 -11.09 24.54
N VAL A 159 9.55 -12.33 24.12
CA VAL A 159 9.81 -13.46 25.00
C VAL A 159 11.33 -13.60 25.02
N ALA A 160 11.91 -13.13 26.12
CA ALA A 160 13.28 -13.44 26.46
C ALA A 160 13.34 -14.92 26.89
N ASP A 161 14.18 -15.69 26.24
CA ASP A 161 14.93 -16.83 26.75
C ASP A 161 16.23 -16.98 25.96
#